data_afd2915611a841e1ac134bb0828b882e
#
_entry.id   afd2915611a841e1ac134bb0828b882e
#
_cell.length_a   1.000
_cell.length_b   1.000
_cell.length_c   1.000
_cell.angle_alpha   90.00
_cell.angle_beta   90.00
_cell.angle_gamma   90.00
#
_symmetry.space_group_name_H-M   'P 1'
#
loop_
_entity.id
_entity.type
_entity.pdbx_description
1 polymer ?
#
loop_
_entity_poly.entity_id
_entity_poly.type
_entity_poly.pdbx_seq_one_letter_code
_entity_poly.pdbx_strand_id
1 'polypeptide(L)'
;MRDGMDARKRQSGVPLFFQILCFCIVTGFVLLAATLSVTLYVSLSNFQKQVEESLRATADSLASNPMVLDAYRAGRCSEELVCYLDELVHQTRDLDVLTLADAHSIRLYHVNHVQIGGTFVGGDQFRALEGESYFSDAVGTMGRQHRYLMPVRDTDGAILGFITASTTLGQLRVLRNEIIDAYLKMGVLLILALILFSGAVSLVLRRMLLGFTPQQLANTYLKQNEILNNLEEGIVSVDRTGRIQLMNSAAQRILGQPTELMEDTSLDSVLLEENGGTLLGPPRENVSTSRPNVLANCIPLVKGGKTTGATIILRDKSEAMRRAEQLNGTRNVISTLRANSHEFMNQLQVISGLLQMDHT
;
A
#
# COMPACT_ATOMS: atom_id res chain seq x y z
N MET A 1 15.31 -4.11 -50.20
CA MET A 1 16.31 -4.15 -49.16
C MET A 1 16.31 -2.83 -48.40
N ARG A 2 15.22 -2.59 -47.64
CA ARG A 2 14.98 -1.48 -46.70
C ARG A 2 13.56 -1.71 -46.17
N ASP A 3 13.41 -2.54 -45.15
CA ASP A 3 12.20 -2.57 -44.29
C ASP A 3 12.44 -3.67 -43.26
N GLY A 4 13.05 -3.34 -42.18
CA GLY A 4 13.36 -4.30 -41.12
C GLY A 4 13.97 -3.65 -39.88
N MET A 5 13.83 -2.35 -39.72
CA MET A 5 14.54 -1.64 -38.66
C MET A 5 13.68 -0.58 -37.96
N ASP A 6 12.43 -0.94 -37.61
CA ASP A 6 11.60 -0.05 -36.78
C ASP A 6 10.53 -0.85 -36.03
N ALA A 7 10.92 -1.61 -35.02
CA ALA A 7 9.99 -2.15 -34.05
C ALA A 7 10.64 -2.35 -32.67
N ARG A 8 11.60 -1.54 -32.27
CA ARG A 8 11.91 -1.33 -30.87
C ARG A 8 11.05 -0.17 -30.34
N LYS A 9 9.73 -0.37 -30.26
CA LYS A 9 8.90 0.42 -29.38
C LYS A 9 9.49 0.28 -27.96
N ARG A 10 10.27 1.29 -27.55
CA ARG A 10 10.58 1.52 -26.15
C ARG A 10 9.22 1.58 -25.45
N GLN A 11 8.79 0.50 -24.80
CA GLN A 11 7.81 0.59 -23.75
C GLN A 11 8.48 1.39 -22.62
N SER A 12 8.36 2.72 -22.72
CA SER A 12 8.64 3.66 -21.63
C SER A 12 7.50 3.52 -20.60
N GLY A 13 7.36 2.33 -20.06
CA GLY A 13 6.52 2.13 -18.90
C GLY A 13 7.13 2.94 -17.75
N VAL A 14 6.31 3.76 -17.09
CA VAL A 14 6.68 4.47 -15.87
C VAL A 14 7.31 3.45 -14.93
N PRO A 15 8.52 3.69 -14.40
CA PRO A 15 9.20 2.71 -13.55
C PRO A 15 8.29 2.31 -12.39
N LEU A 16 8.23 1.02 -12.06
CA LEU A 16 7.34 0.47 -11.03
C LEU A 16 7.47 1.22 -9.69
N PHE A 17 8.67 1.64 -9.36
CA PHE A 17 8.98 2.51 -8.26
C PHE A 17 8.10 3.78 -8.22
N PHE A 18 7.95 4.44 -9.37
CA PHE A 18 7.12 5.64 -9.48
C PHE A 18 5.62 5.32 -9.38
N GLN A 19 5.21 4.17 -9.92
CA GLN A 19 3.82 3.69 -9.79
C GLN A 19 3.45 3.43 -8.33
N ILE A 20 4.32 2.74 -7.57
CA ILE A 20 4.11 2.48 -6.14
C ILE A 20 4.08 3.79 -5.36
N LEU A 21 5.02 4.70 -5.64
CA LEU A 21 5.07 6.03 -5.02
C LEU A 21 3.75 6.79 -5.24
N CYS A 22 3.29 6.90 -6.49
CA CYS A 22 2.03 7.55 -6.83
C CYS A 22 0.84 6.87 -6.16
N PHE A 23 0.78 5.55 -6.17
CA PHE A 23 -0.29 4.80 -5.52
C PHE A 23 -0.34 5.07 -4.01
N CYS A 24 0.79 5.04 -3.31
CA CYS A 24 0.86 5.34 -1.88
C CYS A 24 0.45 6.80 -1.58
N ILE A 25 0.88 7.76 -2.40
CA ILE A 25 0.51 9.16 -2.22
C ILE A 25 -0.99 9.35 -2.47
N VAL A 26 -1.54 8.80 -3.54
CA VAL A 26 -2.97 8.97 -3.89
C VAL A 26 -3.87 8.32 -2.84
N THR A 27 -3.60 7.07 -2.47
CA THR A 27 -4.40 6.37 -1.45
C THR A 27 -4.28 7.03 -0.09
N GLY A 28 -3.08 7.42 0.32
CA GLY A 28 -2.84 8.14 1.57
C GLY A 28 -3.53 9.51 1.58
N PHE A 29 -3.48 10.25 0.48
CA PHE A 29 -4.17 11.54 0.35
C PHE A 29 -5.69 11.40 0.45
N VAL A 30 -6.29 10.40 -0.22
CA VAL A 30 -7.75 10.16 -0.15
C VAL A 30 -8.18 9.82 1.28
N LEU A 31 -7.46 8.94 1.96
CA LEU A 31 -7.75 8.58 3.35
C LEU A 31 -7.60 9.78 4.28
N LEU A 32 -6.54 10.56 4.13
CA LEU A 32 -6.26 11.75 4.93
C LEU A 32 -7.34 12.84 4.70
N ALA A 33 -7.72 13.08 3.45
CA ALA A 33 -8.78 14.04 3.12
C ALA A 33 -10.13 13.61 3.71
N ALA A 34 -10.48 12.32 3.62
CA ALA A 34 -11.70 11.79 4.19
C ALA A 34 -11.73 11.93 5.73
N THR A 35 -10.65 11.54 6.41
CA THR A 35 -10.56 11.64 7.88
C THR A 35 -10.59 13.08 8.35
N LEU A 36 -9.84 14.00 7.73
CA LEU A 36 -9.86 15.42 8.08
C LEU A 36 -11.24 16.04 7.85
N SER A 37 -11.91 15.70 6.74
CA SER A 37 -13.26 16.23 6.45
C SER A 37 -14.27 15.79 7.50
N VAL A 38 -14.29 14.50 7.88
CA VAL A 38 -15.17 13.97 8.91
C VAL A 38 -14.87 14.61 10.26
N THR A 39 -13.60 14.70 10.65
CA THR A 39 -13.20 15.26 11.93
C THR A 39 -13.53 16.75 12.02
N LEU A 40 -13.29 17.51 10.96
CA LEU A 40 -13.66 18.94 10.88
C LEU A 40 -15.18 19.12 11.00
N TYR A 41 -15.97 18.31 10.28
CA TYR A 41 -17.42 18.34 10.38
C TYR A 41 -17.91 18.09 11.81
N VAL A 42 -17.40 17.04 12.46
CA VAL A 42 -17.72 16.71 13.85
C VAL A 42 -17.30 17.82 14.80
N SER A 43 -16.09 18.38 14.60
CA SER A 43 -15.58 19.48 15.43
C SER A 43 -16.46 20.73 15.34
N LEU A 44 -16.86 21.13 14.13
CA LEU A 44 -17.74 22.27 13.92
C LEU A 44 -19.14 22.04 14.50
N SER A 45 -19.69 20.82 14.35
CA SER A 45 -20.98 20.46 14.96
C SER A 45 -20.93 20.48 16.48
N ASN A 46 -19.86 19.95 17.06
CA ASN A 46 -19.67 19.98 18.52
C ASN A 46 -19.47 21.40 19.04
N PHE A 47 -18.74 22.23 18.32
CA PHE A 47 -18.56 23.62 18.65
C PHE A 47 -19.92 24.37 18.75
N GLN A 48 -20.81 24.21 17.78
CA GLN A 48 -22.12 24.82 17.78
C GLN A 48 -22.94 24.36 19.01
N LYS A 49 -22.97 23.04 19.27
CA LYS A 49 -23.68 22.48 20.46
C LYS A 49 -23.09 23.01 21.74
N GLN A 50 -21.77 23.12 21.85
CA GLN A 50 -21.12 23.65 23.06
C GLN A 50 -21.49 25.09 23.33
N VAL A 51 -21.55 25.95 22.29
CA VAL A 51 -22.02 27.34 22.41
C VAL A 51 -23.48 27.37 22.90
N GLU A 52 -24.35 26.58 22.26
CA GLU A 52 -25.78 26.50 22.67
C GLU A 52 -25.92 26.01 24.10
N GLU A 53 -25.18 24.98 24.54
CA GLU A 53 -25.18 24.50 25.94
C GLU A 53 -24.66 25.55 26.92
N SER A 54 -23.60 26.29 26.54
CA SER A 54 -23.05 27.38 27.36
C SER A 54 -24.07 28.52 27.57
N LEU A 55 -24.73 28.95 26.49
CA LEU A 55 -25.77 30.00 26.58
C LEU A 55 -26.95 29.54 27.41
N ARG A 56 -27.41 28.29 27.24
CA ARG A 56 -28.49 27.70 28.04
C ARG A 56 -28.11 27.62 29.52
N ALA A 57 -26.96 27.03 29.85
CA ALA A 57 -26.50 26.86 31.22
C ALA A 57 -26.37 28.21 31.94
N THR A 58 -25.91 29.25 31.24
CA THR A 58 -25.82 30.60 31.76
C THR A 58 -27.22 31.18 32.09
N ALA A 59 -28.15 31.06 31.14
CA ALA A 59 -29.52 31.55 31.37
C ALA A 59 -30.24 30.78 32.50
N ASP A 60 -30.11 29.44 32.52
CA ASP A 60 -30.69 28.56 33.55
C ASP A 60 -30.16 28.92 34.98
N SER A 61 -28.82 29.14 35.07
CA SER A 61 -28.18 29.54 36.33
C SER A 61 -28.69 30.91 36.83
N LEU A 62 -28.82 31.86 35.91
CA LEU A 62 -29.31 33.20 36.24
C LEU A 62 -30.79 33.21 36.57
N ALA A 63 -31.63 32.44 35.90
CA ALA A 63 -33.07 32.37 36.17
C ALA A 63 -33.39 31.85 37.57
N SER A 64 -32.50 31.03 38.14
CA SER A 64 -32.63 30.51 39.52
C SER A 64 -31.86 31.33 40.56
N ASN A 65 -31.16 32.38 40.19
CA ASN A 65 -30.36 33.19 41.08
C ASN A 65 -31.26 34.14 41.89
N PRO A 66 -31.22 34.11 43.23
CA PRO A 66 -32.05 34.99 44.08
C PRO A 66 -31.84 36.48 43.79
N MET A 67 -30.62 36.94 43.54
CA MET A 67 -30.35 38.35 43.24
C MET A 67 -31.00 38.78 41.92
N VAL A 68 -31.09 37.91 40.95
CA VAL A 68 -31.76 38.15 39.66
C VAL A 68 -33.28 38.21 39.90
N LEU A 69 -33.86 37.26 40.65
CA LEU A 69 -35.29 37.28 40.98
C LEU A 69 -35.72 38.56 41.76
N ASP A 70 -34.88 38.98 42.66
CA ASP A 70 -35.14 40.23 43.43
C ASP A 70 -35.05 41.47 42.53
N ALA A 71 -34.13 41.49 41.54
CA ALA A 71 -34.03 42.53 40.52
C ALA A 71 -35.30 42.62 39.66
N TYR A 72 -35.86 41.47 39.23
CA TYR A 72 -37.14 41.46 38.50
C TYR A 72 -38.30 41.95 39.31
N ARG A 73 -38.39 41.59 40.63
CA ARG A 73 -39.44 42.11 41.59
C ARG A 73 -39.29 43.57 41.86
N ALA A 74 -38.03 44.06 41.94
CA ALA A 74 -37.73 45.46 42.17
C ALA A 74 -37.88 46.39 40.97
N GLY A 75 -37.90 45.74 39.71
CA GLY A 75 -37.90 46.47 38.47
C GLY A 75 -36.54 47.14 38.11
N ARG A 76 -35.47 46.80 38.83
CA ARG A 76 -34.11 47.34 38.62
C ARG A 76 -33.03 46.40 39.16
N CYS A 77 -31.86 46.39 38.57
CA CYS A 77 -30.70 45.70 39.11
C CYS A 77 -29.99 46.54 40.20
N SER A 78 -29.47 45.87 41.23
CA SER A 78 -28.53 46.48 42.16
C SER A 78 -27.15 46.64 41.52
N GLU A 79 -26.34 47.58 42.06
CA GLU A 79 -24.96 47.76 41.57
C GLU A 79 -24.13 46.46 41.73
N GLU A 80 -24.36 45.71 42.80
CA GLU A 80 -23.71 44.44 43.05
C GLU A 80 -24.08 43.41 41.99
N LEU A 81 -25.35 43.30 41.59
CA LEU A 81 -25.80 42.40 40.54
C LEU A 81 -25.24 42.83 39.18
N VAL A 82 -25.22 44.13 38.88
CA VAL A 82 -24.63 44.63 37.62
C VAL A 82 -23.15 44.23 37.52
N CYS A 83 -22.36 44.43 38.57
CA CYS A 83 -20.96 44.05 38.62
C CYS A 83 -20.77 42.53 38.42
N TYR A 84 -21.61 41.71 39.07
CA TYR A 84 -21.60 40.27 38.91
C TYR A 84 -21.92 39.84 37.46
N LEU A 85 -22.92 40.45 36.84
CA LEU A 85 -23.32 40.14 35.47
C LEU A 85 -22.24 40.58 34.45
N ASP A 86 -21.59 41.72 34.66
CA ASP A 86 -20.48 42.17 33.83
C ASP A 86 -19.30 41.23 33.90
N GLU A 87 -18.95 40.78 35.11
CA GLU A 87 -17.86 39.81 35.28
C GLU A 87 -18.21 38.47 34.65
N LEU A 88 -19.44 37.98 34.79
CA LEU A 88 -19.92 36.75 34.16
C LEU A 88 -19.77 36.79 32.61
N VAL A 89 -20.18 37.92 31.99
CA VAL A 89 -20.00 38.10 30.53
C VAL A 89 -18.52 38.09 30.16
N HIS A 90 -17.67 38.75 30.93
CA HIS A 90 -16.23 38.79 30.68
C HIS A 90 -15.55 37.44 30.82
N GLN A 91 -15.99 36.63 31.78
CA GLN A 91 -15.39 35.30 32.05
C GLN A 91 -15.89 34.20 31.07
N THR A 92 -17.08 34.41 30.49
CA THR A 92 -17.71 33.41 29.61
C THR A 92 -17.37 33.69 28.16
N ARG A 93 -16.49 32.89 27.58
CA ARG A 93 -15.93 33.09 26.22
C ARG A 93 -17.00 33.19 25.13
N ASP A 94 -18.09 32.44 25.29
CA ASP A 94 -19.13 32.28 24.26
C ASP A 94 -20.34 33.20 24.48
N LEU A 95 -20.26 34.04 25.50
CA LEU A 95 -21.33 35.01 25.90
C LEU A 95 -20.89 36.43 25.56
N ASP A 96 -21.44 37.03 24.51
CA ASP A 96 -21.10 38.39 24.11
C ASP A 96 -22.13 39.40 24.67
N VAL A 97 -23.40 38.99 24.74
CA VAL A 97 -24.50 39.86 25.13
C VAL A 97 -25.41 39.15 26.12
N LEU A 98 -25.56 39.73 27.28
CA LEU A 98 -26.52 39.32 28.27
C LEU A 98 -27.56 40.43 28.49
N THR A 99 -28.83 40.06 28.47
CA THR A 99 -29.94 41.00 28.69
C THR A 99 -30.95 40.39 29.65
N LEU A 100 -31.33 41.15 30.66
CA LEU A 100 -32.48 40.89 31.52
C LEU A 100 -33.56 41.90 31.16
N ALA A 101 -34.78 41.43 30.86
CA ALA A 101 -35.90 42.31 30.53
C ALA A 101 -37.19 41.86 31.25
N ASP A 102 -37.99 42.83 31.67
CA ASP A 102 -39.25 42.58 32.34
C ASP A 102 -40.36 42.05 31.39
N ALA A 103 -41.55 41.82 31.94
CA ALA A 103 -42.71 41.36 31.16
C ALA A 103 -43.20 42.42 30.13
N HIS A 104 -42.83 43.67 30.25
CA HIS A 104 -43.10 44.75 29.29
C HIS A 104 -41.97 44.92 28.28
N SER A 105 -40.97 44.01 28.30
CA SER A 105 -39.79 44.07 27.44
C SER A 105 -38.87 45.27 27.69
N ILE A 106 -38.91 45.86 28.91
CA ILE A 106 -37.98 46.90 29.33
C ILE A 106 -36.73 46.25 29.91
N ARG A 107 -35.55 46.66 29.46
CA ARG A 107 -34.27 46.08 29.90
C ARG A 107 -33.92 46.53 31.29
N LEU A 108 -33.81 45.57 32.20
CA LEU A 108 -33.32 45.76 33.57
C LEU A 108 -31.77 45.74 33.60
N TYR A 109 -31.18 44.92 32.71
CA TYR A 109 -29.73 44.84 32.50
C TYR A 109 -29.41 44.62 31.02
N HIS A 110 -28.29 45.15 30.60
CA HIS A 110 -27.68 44.90 29.30
C HIS A 110 -26.17 45.15 29.40
N VAL A 111 -25.34 44.31 28.73
CA VAL A 111 -23.88 44.48 28.73
C VAL A 111 -23.42 45.87 28.27
N ASN A 112 -24.13 46.50 27.35
CA ASN A 112 -23.98 47.92 27.05
C ASN A 112 -24.98 48.69 27.93
N HIS A 113 -24.51 49.26 29.05
CA HIS A 113 -25.32 49.93 30.10
C HIS A 113 -26.18 51.10 29.56
N VAL A 114 -25.77 51.71 28.40
CA VAL A 114 -26.57 52.78 27.75
C VAL A 114 -27.93 52.25 27.29
N GLN A 115 -28.09 50.95 27.16
CA GLN A 115 -29.30 50.29 26.69
C GLN A 115 -30.27 49.91 27.84
N ILE A 116 -29.88 50.10 29.10
CA ILE A 116 -30.70 49.80 30.29
C ILE A 116 -31.86 50.80 30.33
N GLY A 117 -33.05 50.33 30.64
CA GLY A 117 -34.30 51.11 30.64
C GLY A 117 -34.93 51.27 29.25
N GLY A 118 -34.23 50.86 28.19
CA GLY A 118 -34.78 50.87 26.82
C GLY A 118 -35.60 49.60 26.54
N THR A 119 -36.44 49.66 25.51
CA THR A 119 -37.24 48.51 25.05
C THR A 119 -36.35 47.48 24.37
N PHE A 120 -36.57 46.18 24.64
CA PHE A 120 -35.88 45.07 23.99
C PHE A 120 -36.06 45.10 22.44
N VAL A 121 -35.00 44.83 21.73
CA VAL A 121 -35.00 44.88 20.25
C VAL A 121 -34.69 43.48 19.72
N GLY A 122 -35.54 42.98 18.82
CA GLY A 122 -35.35 41.66 18.21
C GLY A 122 -36.65 41.09 17.68
N GLY A 123 -37.78 41.38 18.34
CA GLY A 123 -39.09 40.88 17.96
C GLY A 123 -39.30 39.38 18.22
N ASP A 124 -38.35 38.77 18.90
CA ASP A 124 -38.34 37.33 19.20
C ASP A 124 -38.64 37.04 20.69
N GLN A 125 -39.00 38.00 21.49
CA GLN A 125 -39.26 37.82 22.93
C GLN A 125 -40.63 37.19 23.26
N PHE A 126 -41.59 37.20 22.35
CA PHE A 126 -42.99 36.84 22.65
C PHE A 126 -43.14 35.40 23.14
N ARG A 127 -42.47 34.42 22.53
CA ARG A 127 -42.54 33.03 22.98
C ARG A 127 -41.95 32.85 24.40
N ALA A 128 -40.92 33.62 24.74
CA ALA A 128 -40.37 33.59 26.10
C ALA A 128 -41.39 34.17 27.11
N LEU A 129 -42.11 35.19 26.76
CA LEU A 129 -43.21 35.75 27.58
C LEU A 129 -44.44 34.83 27.67
N GLU A 130 -44.60 33.88 26.73
CA GLU A 130 -45.57 32.79 26.78
C GLU A 130 -45.07 31.59 27.61
N GLY A 131 -43.82 31.63 28.02
CA GLY A 131 -43.24 30.62 28.92
C GLY A 131 -42.38 29.55 28.22
N GLU A 132 -42.03 29.73 26.95
CA GLU A 132 -41.16 28.82 26.22
C GLU A 132 -39.69 29.27 26.27
N SER A 133 -38.79 28.29 26.38
CA SER A 133 -37.34 28.51 26.23
C SER A 133 -36.87 28.00 24.87
N TYR A 134 -36.13 28.81 24.13
CA TYR A 134 -35.73 28.47 22.75
C TYR A 134 -34.53 29.28 22.27
N PHE A 135 -33.91 28.78 21.23
CA PHE A 135 -32.88 29.50 20.45
C PHE A 135 -33.50 30.32 19.32
N SER A 136 -32.94 31.49 19.08
CA SER A 136 -33.36 32.41 18.00
C SER A 136 -32.17 33.12 17.37
N ASP A 137 -32.24 33.34 16.08
CA ASP A 137 -31.30 34.19 15.34
C ASP A 137 -31.98 35.52 15.02
N ALA A 138 -31.62 36.59 15.70
CA ALA A 138 -32.24 37.88 15.49
C ALA A 138 -31.23 39.03 15.48
N VAL A 139 -31.67 40.19 15.03
CA VAL A 139 -30.86 41.41 15.01
C VAL A 139 -31.13 42.15 16.33
N GLY A 140 -30.11 42.27 17.16
CA GLY A 140 -30.16 43.02 18.40
C GLY A 140 -29.39 44.33 18.33
N THR A 141 -29.20 44.98 19.48
CA THR A 141 -28.46 46.21 19.62
C THR A 141 -26.99 46.16 19.22
N MET A 142 -26.40 44.95 19.27
CA MET A 142 -24.99 44.67 18.89
C MET A 142 -24.89 43.88 17.57
N GLY A 143 -25.87 43.98 16.69
CA GLY A 143 -25.90 43.29 15.40
C GLY A 143 -26.66 41.98 15.42
N ARG A 144 -26.34 41.09 14.45
CA ARG A 144 -26.94 39.74 14.36
C ARG A 144 -26.35 38.85 15.44
N GLN A 145 -27.23 38.18 16.19
CA GLN A 145 -26.91 37.37 17.35
C GLN A 145 -27.61 36.01 17.26
N HIS A 146 -26.92 34.98 17.70
CA HIS A 146 -27.52 33.72 18.09
C HIS A 146 -27.80 33.79 19.60
N ARG A 147 -29.04 33.64 19.99
CA ARG A 147 -29.46 33.87 21.36
C ARG A 147 -30.36 32.77 21.90
N TYR A 148 -30.19 32.50 23.20
CA TYR A 148 -31.11 31.68 23.97
C TYR A 148 -32.00 32.58 24.78
N LEU A 149 -33.32 32.44 24.63
CA LEU A 149 -34.32 33.16 25.39
C LEU A 149 -34.96 32.22 26.39
N MET A 150 -35.06 32.66 27.63
CA MET A 150 -35.63 31.90 28.74
C MET A 150 -36.54 32.78 29.61
N PRO A 151 -37.77 32.32 29.93
CA PRO A 151 -38.65 33.01 30.85
C PRO A 151 -38.12 32.93 32.30
N VAL A 152 -38.23 34.02 33.00
CA VAL A 152 -37.99 34.08 34.46
C VAL A 152 -39.34 34.04 35.17
N ARG A 153 -39.49 33.06 36.07
CA ARG A 153 -40.74 32.81 36.82
C ARG A 153 -40.57 33.12 38.30
N ASP A 154 -41.63 33.64 38.89
CA ASP A 154 -41.72 33.77 40.34
C ASP A 154 -42.04 32.42 41.01
N THR A 155 -41.97 32.37 42.34
CA THR A 155 -42.33 31.21 43.13
C THR A 155 -43.77 30.72 42.87
N ASP A 156 -44.67 31.60 42.46
CA ASP A 156 -46.08 31.34 42.18
C ASP A 156 -46.26 30.90 40.65
N GLY A 157 -45.19 30.80 39.89
CA GLY A 157 -45.22 30.44 38.49
C GLY A 157 -45.50 31.58 37.50
N ALA A 158 -45.76 32.79 37.99
CA ALA A 158 -45.98 33.98 37.17
C ALA A 158 -44.69 34.39 36.42
N ILE A 159 -44.81 34.78 35.17
CA ILE A 159 -43.68 35.24 34.37
C ILE A 159 -43.34 36.67 34.75
N LEU A 160 -42.15 36.87 35.32
CA LEU A 160 -41.61 38.17 35.68
C LEU A 160 -40.97 38.92 34.51
N GLY A 161 -40.51 38.16 33.51
CA GLY A 161 -39.83 38.64 32.36
C GLY A 161 -39.01 37.54 31.69
N PHE A 162 -37.93 37.90 31.02
CA PHE A 162 -37.06 36.90 30.34
C PHE A 162 -35.58 37.30 30.39
N ILE A 163 -34.72 36.28 30.29
CA ILE A 163 -33.27 36.38 30.12
C ILE A 163 -32.93 36.07 28.71
N THR A 164 -32.00 36.82 28.13
CA THR A 164 -31.42 36.52 26.82
C THR A 164 -29.91 36.43 26.97
N ALA A 165 -29.38 35.20 26.80
CA ALA A 165 -27.95 34.96 26.68
C ALA A 165 -27.61 34.80 25.19
N SER A 166 -26.64 35.55 24.67
CA SER A 166 -26.41 35.65 23.26
C SER A 166 -24.94 35.73 22.91
N THR A 167 -24.59 35.18 21.73
CA THR A 167 -23.30 35.41 21.09
C THR A 167 -23.51 36.10 19.75
N THR A 168 -22.55 36.94 19.34
CA THR A 168 -22.65 37.64 18.06
C THR A 168 -22.21 36.71 16.94
N LEU A 169 -22.87 36.80 15.77
CA LEU A 169 -22.46 36.02 14.59
C LEU A 169 -21.04 36.39 14.10
N GLY A 170 -20.56 37.58 14.46
CA GLY A 170 -19.18 38.00 14.22
C GLY A 170 -18.19 37.15 14.98
N GLN A 171 -18.39 37.00 16.28
CA GLN A 171 -17.55 36.20 17.18
C GLN A 171 -17.60 34.72 16.81
N LEU A 172 -18.78 34.18 16.53
CA LEU A 172 -18.92 32.80 16.06
C LEU A 172 -18.10 32.52 14.79
N ARG A 173 -18.07 33.49 13.86
CA ARG A 173 -17.24 33.36 12.65
C ARG A 173 -15.75 33.35 12.96
N VAL A 174 -15.29 34.20 13.88
CA VAL A 174 -13.87 34.25 14.29
C VAL A 174 -13.46 32.91 14.88
N LEU A 175 -14.21 32.40 15.88
CA LEU A 175 -13.92 31.13 16.54
C LEU A 175 -13.97 29.94 15.56
N ARG A 176 -14.96 29.92 14.67
CA ARG A 176 -15.05 28.91 13.62
C ARG A 176 -13.85 28.94 12.67
N ASN A 177 -13.41 30.15 12.28
CA ASN A 177 -12.27 30.31 11.38
C ASN A 177 -10.96 29.88 12.06
N GLU A 178 -10.79 30.10 13.37
CA GLU A 178 -9.65 29.56 14.14
C GLU A 178 -9.60 28.02 14.08
N ILE A 179 -10.75 27.35 14.22
CA ILE A 179 -10.83 25.89 14.10
C ILE A 179 -10.43 25.48 12.67
N ILE A 180 -11.01 26.09 11.65
CA ILE A 180 -10.70 25.76 10.25
C ILE A 180 -9.22 25.98 9.95
N ASP A 181 -8.63 27.08 10.40
CA ASP A 181 -7.22 27.40 10.19
C ASP A 181 -6.30 26.36 10.87
N ALA A 182 -6.61 25.94 12.10
CA ALA A 182 -5.89 24.88 12.78
C ALA A 182 -5.93 23.55 12.01
N TYR A 183 -7.10 23.17 11.46
CA TYR A 183 -7.24 21.96 10.65
C TYR A 183 -6.49 22.07 9.32
N LEU A 184 -6.48 23.25 8.68
CA LEU A 184 -5.70 23.48 7.44
C LEU A 184 -4.20 23.33 7.71
N LYS A 185 -3.69 23.95 8.77
CA LYS A 185 -2.26 23.82 9.16
C LYS A 185 -1.88 22.37 9.45
N MET A 186 -2.73 21.66 10.20
CA MET A 186 -2.53 20.23 10.48
C MET A 186 -2.56 19.40 9.18
N GLY A 187 -3.48 19.71 8.26
CA GLY A 187 -3.59 19.05 6.97
C GLY A 187 -2.31 19.21 6.12
N VAL A 188 -1.76 20.42 6.05
CA VAL A 188 -0.50 20.69 5.34
C VAL A 188 0.66 19.88 5.95
N LEU A 189 0.76 19.84 7.28
CA LEU A 189 1.78 19.08 7.98
C LEU A 189 1.68 17.58 7.67
N LEU A 190 0.46 17.03 7.70
CA LEU A 190 0.20 15.62 7.42
C LEU A 190 0.49 15.25 5.95
N ILE A 191 0.17 16.13 5.00
CA ILE A 191 0.52 15.94 3.58
C ILE A 191 2.04 15.90 3.41
N LEU A 192 2.77 16.80 4.04
CA LEU A 192 4.23 16.81 4.01
C LEU A 192 4.81 15.51 4.59
N ALA A 193 4.30 15.06 5.73
CA ALA A 193 4.68 13.79 6.35
C ALA A 193 4.37 12.59 5.43
N LEU A 194 3.22 12.58 4.76
CA LEU A 194 2.84 11.54 3.78
C LEU A 194 3.83 11.47 2.62
N ILE A 195 4.23 12.63 2.06
CA ILE A 195 5.20 12.68 0.96
C ILE A 195 6.56 12.15 1.42
N LEU A 196 7.05 12.57 2.59
CA LEU A 196 8.31 12.10 3.15
C LEU A 196 8.29 10.60 3.43
N PHE A 197 7.23 10.10 4.05
CA PHE A 197 7.05 8.67 4.33
C PHE A 197 7.00 7.84 3.05
N SER A 198 6.21 8.26 2.05
CA SER A 198 6.11 7.58 0.76
C SER A 198 7.47 7.55 0.04
N GLY A 199 8.23 8.66 0.10
CA GLY A 199 9.60 8.72 -0.43
C GLY A 199 10.54 7.75 0.28
N ALA A 200 10.49 7.69 1.61
CA ALA A 200 11.31 6.76 2.40
C ALA A 200 11.01 5.30 2.07
N VAL A 201 9.73 4.92 2.03
CA VAL A 201 9.29 3.55 1.64
C VAL A 201 9.80 3.21 0.24
N SER A 202 9.67 4.15 -0.69
CA SER A 202 10.11 3.99 -2.07
C SER A 202 11.64 3.80 -2.16
N LEU A 203 12.43 4.52 -1.37
CA LEU A 203 13.89 4.35 -1.30
C LEU A 203 14.30 3.01 -0.69
N VAL A 204 13.60 2.56 0.37
CA VAL A 204 13.85 1.24 0.99
C VAL A 204 13.58 0.12 0.00
N LEU A 205 12.42 0.16 -0.69
CA LEU A 205 12.09 -0.83 -1.72
C LEU A 205 13.13 -0.87 -2.84
N ARG A 206 13.59 0.30 -3.30
CA ARG A 206 14.64 0.38 -4.31
C ARG A 206 15.96 -0.27 -3.85
N ARG A 207 16.33 -0.07 -2.57
CA ARG A 207 17.53 -0.70 -2.01
C ARG A 207 17.37 -2.21 -1.86
N MET A 208 16.22 -2.69 -1.42
CA MET A 208 15.95 -4.13 -1.28
C MET A 208 15.98 -4.86 -2.61
N LEU A 209 15.50 -4.24 -3.68
CA LEU A 209 15.50 -4.80 -5.03
C LEU A 209 16.84 -4.61 -5.76
N LEU A 210 17.91 -4.17 -5.06
CA LEU A 210 19.24 -3.94 -5.64
C LEU A 210 19.21 -3.06 -6.91
N GLY A 211 18.18 -2.23 -7.06
CA GLY A 211 17.94 -1.38 -8.24
C GLY A 211 17.30 -2.10 -9.43
N PHE A 212 17.02 -3.41 -9.35
CA PHE A 212 16.31 -4.14 -10.38
C PHE A 212 14.80 -3.88 -10.31
N THR A 213 14.15 -3.82 -11.48
CA THR A 213 12.70 -3.86 -11.51
C THR A 213 12.22 -5.31 -11.36
N PRO A 214 11.03 -5.57 -10.78
CA PRO A 214 10.48 -6.92 -10.70
C PRO A 214 10.38 -7.61 -12.07
N GLN A 215 10.14 -6.86 -13.13
CA GLN A 215 10.13 -7.37 -14.50
C GLN A 215 11.51 -7.82 -14.96
N GLN A 216 12.56 -7.06 -14.59
CA GLN A 216 13.95 -7.48 -14.88
C GLN A 216 14.32 -8.75 -14.11
N LEU A 217 13.92 -8.84 -12.83
CA LEU A 217 14.13 -10.06 -12.04
C LEU A 217 13.37 -11.24 -12.64
N ALA A 218 12.10 -11.08 -12.98
CA ALA A 218 11.30 -12.11 -13.64
C ALA A 218 11.89 -12.53 -14.99
N ASN A 219 12.28 -11.57 -15.82
CA ASN A 219 12.90 -11.86 -17.13
C ASN A 219 14.27 -12.54 -16.98
N THR A 220 15.05 -12.17 -15.96
CA THR A 220 16.34 -12.83 -15.69
C THR A 220 16.12 -14.26 -15.25
N TYR A 221 15.14 -14.49 -14.35
CA TYR A 221 14.77 -15.84 -13.92
C TYR A 221 14.28 -16.71 -15.08
N LEU A 222 13.37 -16.17 -15.91
CA LEU A 222 12.86 -16.88 -17.10
C LEU A 222 13.98 -17.21 -18.08
N LYS A 223 14.88 -16.27 -18.36
CA LYS A 223 16.04 -16.50 -19.22
C LYS A 223 16.99 -17.54 -18.66
N GLN A 224 17.27 -17.50 -17.36
CA GLN A 224 18.11 -18.53 -16.72
C GLN A 224 17.48 -19.92 -16.84
N ASN A 225 16.17 -20.02 -16.60
CA ASN A 225 15.45 -21.28 -16.74
C ASN A 225 15.40 -21.77 -18.19
N GLU A 226 15.19 -20.86 -19.15
CA GLU A 226 15.25 -21.17 -20.58
C GLU A 226 16.64 -21.67 -21.02
N ILE A 227 17.71 -21.00 -20.57
CA ILE A 227 19.09 -21.44 -20.85
C ILE A 227 19.32 -22.84 -20.27
N LEU A 228 18.96 -23.08 -19.01
CA LEU A 228 19.15 -24.39 -18.39
C LEU A 228 18.36 -25.49 -19.10
N ASN A 229 17.16 -25.19 -19.57
CA ASN A 229 16.31 -26.17 -20.27
C ASN A 229 16.71 -26.43 -21.71
N ASN A 230 17.46 -25.52 -22.35
CA ASN A 230 17.97 -25.67 -23.72
C ASN A 230 19.35 -26.36 -23.76
N LEU A 231 19.96 -26.63 -22.60
CA LEU A 231 21.19 -27.41 -22.56
C LEU A 231 20.89 -28.88 -22.88
N GLU A 232 21.79 -29.51 -23.66
CA GLU A 232 21.75 -30.95 -23.95
C GLU A 232 22.19 -31.79 -22.75
N GLU A 233 23.01 -31.22 -21.87
CA GLU A 233 23.48 -31.85 -20.65
C GLU A 233 22.42 -31.77 -19.57
N GLY A 234 22.20 -32.90 -18.87
CA GLY A 234 21.32 -32.93 -17.70
C GLY A 234 21.97 -32.23 -16.50
N ILE A 235 21.26 -31.29 -15.89
CA ILE A 235 21.73 -30.60 -14.68
C ILE A 235 20.78 -30.94 -13.54
N VAL A 236 21.35 -31.46 -12.45
CA VAL A 236 20.64 -31.73 -11.18
C VAL A 236 21.38 -31.02 -10.07
N SER A 237 20.68 -30.16 -9.31
CA SER A 237 21.21 -29.53 -8.10
C SER A 237 20.60 -30.16 -6.88
N VAL A 238 21.43 -30.46 -5.88
CA VAL A 238 21.02 -31.09 -4.63
C VAL A 238 21.47 -30.25 -3.41
N ASP A 239 20.76 -30.37 -2.32
CA ASP A 239 21.13 -29.77 -1.05
C ASP A 239 22.22 -30.61 -0.32
N ARG A 240 22.54 -30.23 0.92
CA ARG A 240 23.51 -30.95 1.78
C ARG A 240 23.09 -32.36 2.12
N THR A 241 21.81 -32.66 2.10
CA THR A 241 21.22 -33.95 2.44
C THR A 241 21.07 -34.83 1.20
N GLY A 242 21.48 -34.33 0.02
CA GLY A 242 21.33 -35.04 -1.25
C GLY A 242 19.93 -34.96 -1.86
N ARG A 243 19.05 -34.08 -1.36
CA ARG A 243 17.72 -33.89 -1.91
C ARG A 243 17.76 -32.99 -3.13
N ILE A 244 17.03 -33.38 -4.17
CA ILE A 244 16.98 -32.67 -5.44
C ILE A 244 16.21 -31.35 -5.26
N GLN A 245 16.86 -30.23 -5.58
CA GLN A 245 16.29 -28.88 -5.54
C GLN A 245 15.97 -28.33 -6.94
N LEU A 246 16.72 -28.77 -7.96
CA LEU A 246 16.53 -28.31 -9.33
C LEU A 246 16.94 -29.41 -10.31
N MET A 247 16.17 -29.54 -11.36
CA MET A 247 16.45 -30.46 -12.47
C MET A 247 16.02 -29.79 -13.79
N ASN A 248 16.92 -29.76 -14.78
CA ASN A 248 16.57 -29.23 -16.09
C ASN A 248 15.89 -30.30 -16.98
N SER A 249 15.31 -29.88 -18.09
CA SER A 249 14.59 -30.77 -19.02
C SER A 249 15.47 -31.90 -19.59
N ALA A 250 16.76 -31.67 -19.77
CA ALA A 250 17.68 -32.69 -20.25
C ALA A 250 17.90 -33.80 -19.20
N ALA A 251 18.06 -33.41 -17.92
CA ALA A 251 18.17 -34.37 -16.82
C ALA A 251 16.89 -35.22 -16.67
N GLN A 252 15.72 -34.65 -16.85
CA GLN A 252 14.45 -35.38 -16.88
C GLN A 252 14.41 -36.44 -17.97
N ARG A 253 14.83 -36.09 -19.17
CA ARG A 253 14.90 -37.03 -20.31
C ARG A 253 15.90 -38.16 -20.06
N ILE A 254 17.09 -37.82 -19.55
CA ILE A 254 18.14 -38.80 -19.24
C ILE A 254 17.69 -39.74 -18.10
N LEU A 255 17.03 -39.21 -17.09
CA LEU A 255 16.55 -39.99 -15.94
C LEU A 255 15.18 -40.64 -16.19
N GLY A 256 14.46 -40.24 -17.24
CA GLY A 256 13.17 -40.84 -17.63
C GLY A 256 12.04 -40.56 -16.64
N GLN A 257 12.13 -39.45 -15.86
CA GLN A 257 11.14 -39.13 -14.86
C GLN A 257 10.81 -37.62 -14.87
N PRO A 258 9.54 -37.22 -14.63
CA PRO A 258 9.14 -35.81 -14.58
C PRO A 258 9.59 -35.13 -13.27
N THR A 259 9.85 -33.82 -13.33
CA THR A 259 10.34 -33.01 -12.19
C THR A 259 9.41 -33.05 -10.98
N GLU A 260 8.10 -33.02 -11.19
CA GLU A 260 7.07 -32.96 -10.14
C GLU A 260 7.13 -34.15 -9.18
N LEU A 261 7.68 -35.29 -9.62
CA LEU A 261 7.85 -36.48 -8.80
C LEU A 261 9.21 -36.54 -8.08
N MET A 262 10.12 -35.59 -8.39
CA MET A 262 11.52 -35.63 -7.95
C MET A 262 11.93 -34.50 -7.01
N GLU A 263 11.15 -33.44 -6.90
CA GLU A 263 11.42 -32.39 -5.92
C GLU A 263 11.39 -33.00 -4.51
N ASP A 264 12.42 -32.70 -3.73
CA ASP A 264 12.65 -33.23 -2.37
C ASP A 264 12.98 -34.74 -2.27
N THR A 265 13.17 -35.42 -3.40
CA THR A 265 13.61 -36.82 -3.46
C THR A 265 15.13 -36.91 -3.31
N SER A 266 15.64 -37.97 -2.65
CA SER A 266 17.09 -38.18 -2.57
C SER A 266 17.68 -38.58 -3.92
N LEU A 267 18.79 -37.94 -4.29
CA LEU A 267 19.51 -38.27 -5.53
C LEU A 267 19.88 -39.76 -5.60
N ASP A 268 20.32 -40.34 -4.45
CA ASP A 268 20.76 -41.74 -4.36
C ASP A 268 19.62 -42.73 -4.66
N SER A 269 18.36 -42.33 -4.53
CA SER A 269 17.22 -43.15 -4.93
C SER A 269 16.98 -43.19 -6.43
N VAL A 270 17.54 -42.22 -7.16
CA VAL A 270 17.31 -42.01 -8.60
C VAL A 270 18.55 -42.40 -9.41
N LEU A 271 19.72 -42.08 -8.90
CA LEU A 271 21.00 -42.24 -9.60
C LEU A 271 22.12 -42.51 -8.58
N LEU A 272 22.77 -43.68 -8.75
CA LEU A 272 23.97 -44.09 -8.01
C LEU A 272 25.16 -44.18 -8.93
N GLU A 273 26.37 -44.40 -8.37
CA GLU A 273 27.51 -44.86 -9.13
C GLU A 273 27.24 -46.30 -9.65
N GLU A 274 27.97 -46.73 -10.71
CA GLU A 274 27.86 -48.10 -11.25
C GLU A 274 28.14 -49.17 -10.21
N ASN A 275 29.00 -48.87 -9.21
CA ASN A 275 29.36 -49.77 -8.10
C ASN A 275 28.36 -49.67 -6.92
N GLY A 276 27.26 -48.93 -7.02
CA GLY A 276 26.28 -48.68 -5.96
C GLY A 276 26.69 -47.63 -4.93
N GLY A 277 27.78 -46.88 -5.18
CA GLY A 277 28.21 -45.76 -4.33
C GLY A 277 27.40 -44.49 -4.58
N THR A 278 27.46 -43.52 -3.63
CA THR A 278 26.83 -42.21 -3.80
C THR A 278 27.64 -41.30 -4.72
N LEU A 279 26.95 -40.55 -5.57
CA LEU A 279 27.55 -39.54 -6.42
C LEU A 279 27.94 -38.27 -5.63
N LEU A 280 27.48 -38.14 -4.38
CA LEU A 280 27.79 -36.98 -3.55
C LEU A 280 29.17 -37.13 -2.92
N GLY A 281 30.01 -36.08 -3.02
CA GLY A 281 31.35 -36.13 -2.45
C GLY A 281 32.27 -35.03 -2.98
N PRO A 282 33.61 -35.26 -2.96
CA PRO A 282 34.57 -34.36 -3.56
C PRO A 282 34.34 -34.19 -5.08
N PRO A 283 34.89 -33.14 -5.71
CA PRO A 283 34.77 -32.97 -7.16
C PRO A 283 35.23 -34.21 -7.91
N ARG A 284 34.39 -34.75 -8.78
CA ARG A 284 34.70 -35.92 -9.62
C ARG A 284 34.14 -35.72 -11.02
N GLU A 285 34.89 -36.22 -12.00
CA GLU A 285 34.51 -36.12 -13.41
C GLU A 285 34.33 -37.49 -14.02
N ASN A 286 33.41 -37.59 -14.98
CA ASN A 286 33.16 -38.76 -15.78
C ASN A 286 32.91 -40.07 -14.97
N VAL A 287 32.21 -39.93 -13.86
CA VAL A 287 31.82 -41.06 -13.02
C VAL A 287 30.75 -41.87 -13.77
N SER A 288 30.98 -43.19 -13.93
CA SER A 288 29.96 -44.08 -14.48
C SER A 288 28.83 -44.26 -13.47
N THR A 289 27.60 -44.17 -13.98
CA THR A 289 26.40 -44.24 -13.13
C THR A 289 25.69 -45.58 -13.27
N SER A 290 24.77 -45.89 -12.37
CA SER A 290 23.90 -47.06 -12.43
C SER A 290 23.01 -47.11 -13.69
N ARG A 291 22.93 -46.01 -14.43
CA ARG A 291 22.26 -45.99 -15.73
C ARG A 291 23.23 -46.20 -16.88
N PRO A 292 22.93 -47.12 -17.79
CA PRO A 292 23.81 -47.42 -18.92
C PRO A 292 24.01 -46.17 -19.80
N ASN A 293 25.24 -45.93 -20.21
CA ASN A 293 25.66 -44.81 -21.07
C ASN A 293 25.53 -43.40 -20.49
N VAL A 294 25.24 -43.26 -19.19
CA VAL A 294 25.18 -41.95 -18.52
C VAL A 294 26.42 -41.74 -17.65
N LEU A 295 27.11 -40.64 -17.89
CA LEU A 295 28.21 -40.17 -17.04
C LEU A 295 27.77 -39.01 -16.20
N ALA A 296 28.26 -38.94 -14.96
CA ALA A 296 28.03 -37.87 -14.03
C ALA A 296 29.32 -37.13 -13.67
N ASN A 297 29.26 -35.80 -13.69
CA ASN A 297 30.27 -34.94 -13.09
C ASN A 297 29.68 -34.32 -11.85
N CYS A 298 30.31 -34.52 -10.68
CA CYS A 298 29.87 -33.96 -9.41
C CYS A 298 30.72 -32.74 -9.03
N ILE A 299 30.07 -31.60 -8.85
CA ILE A 299 30.67 -30.31 -8.47
C ILE A 299 30.07 -29.87 -7.17
N PRO A 300 30.79 -29.87 -6.03
CA PRO A 300 30.29 -29.42 -4.76
C PRO A 300 30.07 -27.90 -4.77
N LEU A 301 28.95 -27.45 -4.23
CA LEU A 301 28.62 -26.05 -4.03
C LEU A 301 29.14 -25.58 -2.67
N VAL A 302 30.15 -24.69 -2.69
CA VAL A 302 30.77 -24.18 -1.47
C VAL A 302 30.40 -22.71 -1.26
N LYS A 303 29.84 -22.37 -0.11
CA LYS A 303 29.54 -20.99 0.28
C LYS A 303 30.16 -20.72 1.68
N GLY A 304 31.05 -19.70 1.74
CA GLY A 304 31.72 -19.37 2.99
C GLY A 304 32.57 -20.50 3.60
N GLY A 305 33.23 -21.32 2.78
CA GLY A 305 34.04 -22.44 3.21
C GLY A 305 33.28 -23.68 3.67
N LYS A 306 31.93 -23.69 3.58
CA LYS A 306 31.09 -24.84 3.92
C LYS A 306 30.37 -25.35 2.66
N THR A 307 30.37 -26.66 2.45
CA THR A 307 29.58 -27.29 1.38
C THR A 307 28.11 -27.09 1.66
N THR A 308 27.38 -26.51 0.73
CA THR A 308 25.93 -26.24 0.82
C THR A 308 25.08 -27.18 -0.01
N GLY A 309 25.72 -27.99 -0.86
CA GLY A 309 25.07 -28.93 -1.76
C GLY A 309 26.04 -29.37 -2.86
N ALA A 310 25.51 -29.90 -3.94
CA ALA A 310 26.28 -30.25 -5.13
C ALA A 310 25.46 -30.02 -6.40
N THR A 311 26.17 -29.78 -7.51
CA THR A 311 25.59 -29.80 -8.87
C THR A 311 26.12 -31.03 -9.59
N ILE A 312 25.24 -31.83 -10.11
CA ILE A 312 25.56 -33.04 -10.91
C ILE A 312 25.22 -32.71 -12.35
N ILE A 313 26.22 -32.87 -13.23
CA ILE A 313 26.05 -32.71 -14.67
C ILE A 313 26.04 -34.13 -15.30
N LEU A 314 24.93 -34.44 -15.96
CA LEU A 314 24.69 -35.74 -16.61
C LEU A 314 24.93 -35.64 -18.10
N ARG A 315 25.72 -36.57 -18.67
CA ARG A 315 25.99 -36.70 -20.10
C ARG A 315 25.55 -38.05 -20.60
N ASP A 316 24.71 -38.09 -21.62
CA ASP A 316 24.32 -39.32 -22.30
C ASP A 316 25.28 -39.57 -23.48
N LYS A 317 26.01 -40.68 -23.40
CA LYS A 317 26.92 -41.15 -24.45
C LYS A 317 26.22 -41.89 -25.57
N SER A 318 24.96 -42.26 -25.43
CA SER A 318 24.24 -43.10 -26.39
C SER A 318 24.22 -42.51 -27.81
N GLU A 319 24.08 -41.18 -27.91
CA GLU A 319 24.07 -40.51 -29.21
C GLU A 319 25.46 -40.40 -29.85
N ALA A 320 26.49 -40.11 -29.06
CA ALA A 320 27.87 -40.07 -29.52
C ALA A 320 28.32 -41.47 -29.98
N MET A 321 27.93 -42.50 -29.25
CA MET A 321 28.21 -43.89 -29.59
C MET A 321 27.50 -44.33 -30.87
N ARG A 322 26.22 -44.00 -31.03
CA ARG A 322 25.44 -44.23 -32.26
C ARG A 322 26.08 -43.53 -33.49
N ARG A 323 26.50 -42.26 -33.35
CA ARG A 323 27.20 -41.54 -34.42
C ARG A 323 28.53 -42.17 -34.76
N ALA A 324 29.29 -42.64 -33.76
CA ALA A 324 30.55 -43.34 -33.98
C ALA A 324 30.36 -44.70 -34.69
N GLU A 325 29.31 -45.44 -34.31
CA GLU A 325 28.96 -46.71 -35.00
C GLU A 325 28.50 -46.48 -36.45
N GLN A 326 27.71 -45.44 -36.73
CA GLN A 326 27.34 -45.08 -38.11
C GLN A 326 28.55 -44.71 -38.95
N LEU A 327 29.50 -43.94 -38.41
CA LEU A 327 30.74 -43.60 -39.10
C LEU A 327 31.63 -44.82 -39.36
N ASN A 328 31.72 -45.73 -38.39
CA ASN A 328 32.45 -46.99 -38.54
C ASN A 328 31.76 -47.93 -39.57
N GLY A 329 30.41 -47.99 -39.51
CA GLY A 329 29.65 -48.74 -40.50
C GLY A 329 29.88 -48.21 -41.90
N THR A 330 29.88 -46.90 -42.11
CA THR A 330 30.16 -46.26 -43.39
C THR A 330 31.60 -46.52 -43.85
N ARG A 331 32.61 -46.49 -42.98
CA ARG A 331 34.00 -46.84 -43.27
C ARG A 331 34.13 -48.30 -43.70
N ASN A 332 33.47 -49.22 -43.05
CA ASN A 332 33.46 -50.62 -43.35
C ASN A 332 32.85 -50.88 -44.75
N VAL A 333 31.74 -50.21 -45.10
CA VAL A 333 31.12 -50.30 -46.42
C VAL A 333 32.07 -49.77 -47.50
N ILE A 334 32.73 -48.62 -47.25
CA ILE A 334 33.70 -48.04 -48.17
C ILE A 334 34.94 -48.99 -48.40
N SER A 335 35.44 -49.62 -47.32
CA SER A 335 36.53 -50.55 -47.39
C SER A 335 36.13 -51.82 -48.15
N THR A 336 34.93 -52.34 -47.93
CA THR A 336 34.38 -53.49 -48.67
C THR A 336 34.18 -53.17 -50.14
N LEU A 337 33.65 -52.00 -50.49
CA LEU A 337 33.50 -51.52 -51.86
C LEU A 337 34.87 -51.37 -52.57
N ARG A 338 35.88 -50.86 -51.87
CA ARG A 338 37.24 -50.77 -52.40
C ARG A 338 37.84 -52.16 -52.68
N ALA A 339 37.68 -53.11 -51.72
CA ALA A 339 38.16 -54.49 -51.92
C ALA A 339 37.48 -55.16 -53.15
N ASN A 340 36.14 -55.05 -53.25
CA ASN A 340 35.37 -55.57 -54.38
C ASN A 340 35.76 -54.88 -55.69
N SER A 341 36.02 -53.57 -55.67
CA SER A 341 36.45 -52.82 -56.84
C SER A 341 37.85 -53.26 -57.31
N HIS A 342 38.78 -53.51 -56.41
CA HIS A 342 40.10 -54.06 -56.71
C HIS A 342 39.99 -55.48 -57.23
N GLU A 343 39.16 -56.34 -56.70
CA GLU A 343 38.92 -57.67 -57.18
C GLU A 343 38.30 -57.68 -58.56
N PHE A 344 37.30 -56.78 -58.80
CA PHE A 344 36.72 -56.62 -60.16
C PHE A 344 37.73 -56.13 -61.18
N MET A 345 38.61 -55.18 -60.85
CA MET A 345 39.69 -54.71 -61.73
C MET A 345 40.70 -55.82 -62.01
N ASN A 346 41.02 -56.65 -61.00
CA ASN A 346 41.90 -57.81 -61.25
C ASN A 346 41.25 -58.84 -62.18
N GLN A 347 39.95 -59.13 -62.07
CA GLN A 347 39.21 -60.01 -62.98
C GLN A 347 39.14 -59.41 -64.36
N LEU A 348 38.92 -58.10 -64.53
CA LEU A 348 38.98 -57.46 -65.86
C LEU A 348 40.36 -57.49 -66.47
N GLN A 349 41.45 -57.37 -65.76
CA GLN A 349 42.83 -57.53 -66.22
C GLN A 349 43.11 -58.96 -66.73
N VAL A 350 42.64 -59.98 -66.01
CA VAL A 350 42.75 -61.37 -66.40
C VAL A 350 41.96 -61.62 -67.69
N ILE A 351 40.73 -61.16 -67.83
CA ILE A 351 39.91 -61.28 -69.03
C ILE A 351 40.55 -60.54 -70.22
N SER A 352 41.04 -59.29 -69.96
CA SER A 352 41.77 -58.56 -71.03
C SER A 352 43.03 -59.24 -71.46
N GLY A 353 43.78 -59.86 -70.55
CA GLY A 353 44.97 -60.66 -70.88
C GLY A 353 44.64 -61.90 -71.69
N LEU A 354 43.54 -62.59 -71.33
CA LEU A 354 43.07 -63.75 -72.10
C LEU A 354 42.59 -63.36 -73.52
N LEU A 355 41.93 -62.25 -73.69
CA LEU A 355 41.50 -61.73 -74.99
C LEU A 355 42.68 -61.27 -75.89
N GLN A 356 43.80 -60.84 -75.32
CA GLN A 356 45.02 -60.53 -76.05
C GLN A 356 45.79 -61.75 -76.46
N MET A 357 45.63 -62.86 -75.75
CA MET A 357 46.28 -64.14 -76.13
C MET A 357 45.55 -64.93 -77.25
N ASP A 358 44.29 -64.62 -77.50
CA ASP A 358 43.45 -65.26 -78.51
C ASP A 358 43.57 -64.58 -79.90
N HIS A 359 44.37 -63.52 -79.99
CA HIS A 359 44.62 -62.74 -81.20
C HIS A 359 46.10 -62.91 -81.77
N THR A 360 46.84 -63.88 -81.32
CA THR A 360 48.15 -64.28 -81.86
C THR A 360 48.09 -65.69 -82.43
#